data_f4b078b9985af12bfea808f2daaec066
#
_entry.id   f4b078b9985af12bfea808f2daaec066
#
_cell.length_a   1.000
_cell.length_b   1.000
_cell.length_c   1.000
_cell.angle_alpha   90.00
_cell.angle_beta   90.00
_cell.angle_gamma   90.00
#
_symmetry.space_group_name_H-M   'P 1'
#
loop_
_entity.id
_entity.type
_entity.pdbx_description
1 polymer ?
#
loop_
_entity_poly.entity_id
_entity_poly.type
_entity_poly.pdbx_seq_one_letter_code
_entity_poly.pdbx_strand_id
1 'polypeptide(L)'
;MVWILNLIIVLLIAFMSAYLIRHYIFTLTALYYRGGQPRFIPNGSYQPTVSILIPAHNEEKVIGRILQRTIELTYPRKKLEIIVIDDASMDQTGEIAESFARKCERIKVVHRMKGEGGKGKSIVLNEGLKHARGEIVFCFDADYYPQRDIIEKLTAYFVDPKVGAVQGRVTVLNEPNTMVTRLVTLERIGGYRIDQLARDDLRLIPQFGGT
;
A
#
# COMPACT_ATOMS: atom_id res chain seq x y z
N MET A 1 43.44 -21.89 -5.44
CA MET A 1 42.06 -22.22 -5.79
C MET A 1 41.24 -22.71 -4.60
N VAL A 2 41.69 -23.73 -3.85
CA VAL A 2 40.99 -24.27 -2.66
C VAL A 2 40.73 -23.19 -1.58
N TRP A 3 41.70 -22.33 -1.29
CA TRP A 3 41.58 -21.26 -0.30
C TRP A 3 40.45 -20.26 -0.63
N ILE A 4 40.30 -19.90 -1.90
CA ILE A 4 39.25 -19.00 -2.36
C ILE A 4 37.87 -19.66 -2.17
N LEU A 5 37.78 -20.95 -2.52
CA LEU A 5 36.53 -21.71 -2.33
C LEU A 5 36.15 -21.81 -0.85
N ASN A 6 37.11 -22.10 0.03
CA ASN A 6 36.87 -22.14 1.48
C ASN A 6 36.45 -20.80 2.02
N LEU A 7 37.07 -19.70 1.58
CA LEU A 7 36.65 -18.34 1.97
C LEU A 7 35.21 -18.04 1.54
N ILE A 8 34.84 -18.39 0.31
CA ILE A 8 33.46 -18.19 -0.19
C ILE A 8 32.47 -19.00 0.66
N ILE A 9 32.80 -20.26 0.97
CA ILE A 9 31.92 -21.11 1.81
C ILE A 9 31.75 -20.49 3.21
N VAL A 10 32.82 -20.03 3.84
CA VAL A 10 32.76 -19.38 5.15
C VAL A 10 31.91 -18.12 5.11
N LEU A 11 32.06 -17.27 4.08
CA LEU A 11 31.25 -16.08 3.91
C LEU A 11 29.77 -16.39 3.70
N LEU A 12 29.46 -17.42 2.91
CA LEU A 12 28.07 -17.88 2.70
C LEU A 12 27.45 -18.38 4.01
N ILE A 13 28.19 -19.21 4.77
CA ILE A 13 27.70 -19.69 6.07
C ILE A 13 27.49 -18.54 7.04
N ALA A 14 28.41 -17.58 7.11
CA ALA A 14 28.27 -16.40 7.97
C ALA A 14 27.04 -15.56 7.57
N PHE A 15 26.82 -15.32 6.27
CA PHE A 15 25.68 -14.60 5.77
C PHE A 15 24.36 -15.32 6.07
N MET A 16 24.29 -16.62 5.81
CA MET A 16 23.10 -17.44 6.12
C MET A 16 22.82 -17.45 7.63
N SER A 17 23.86 -17.58 8.46
CA SER A 17 23.71 -17.56 9.92
C SER A 17 23.17 -16.20 10.41
N ALA A 18 23.72 -15.10 9.89
CA ALA A 18 23.22 -13.76 10.22
C ALA A 18 21.75 -13.57 9.79
N TYR A 19 21.37 -14.05 8.60
CA TYR A 19 19.99 -14.03 8.14
C TYR A 19 19.05 -14.84 9.04
N LEU A 20 19.46 -16.06 9.44
CA LEU A 20 18.69 -16.90 10.36
C LEU A 20 18.52 -16.24 11.73
N ILE A 21 19.61 -15.70 12.31
CA ILE A 21 19.57 -14.99 13.60
C ILE A 21 18.58 -13.82 13.52
N ARG A 22 18.66 -12.99 12.48
CA ARG A 22 17.71 -11.91 12.24
C ARG A 22 16.28 -12.44 12.20
N HIS A 23 16.04 -13.52 11.44
CA HIS A 23 14.71 -14.10 11.29
C HIS A 23 14.15 -14.61 12.63
N TYR A 24 14.98 -15.26 13.44
CA TYR A 24 14.61 -15.68 14.79
C TYR A 24 14.27 -14.50 15.69
N ILE A 25 15.08 -13.44 15.70
CA ILE A 25 14.82 -12.23 16.49
C ILE A 25 13.47 -11.64 16.09
N PHE A 26 13.19 -11.49 14.80
CA PHE A 26 11.93 -10.92 14.30
C PHE A 26 10.73 -11.81 14.65
N THR A 27 10.86 -13.12 14.50
CA THR A 27 9.81 -14.07 14.88
C THR A 27 9.50 -14.02 16.38
N LEU A 28 10.53 -14.03 17.20
CA LEU A 28 10.36 -13.93 18.65
C LEU A 28 9.74 -12.57 19.03
N THR A 29 10.21 -11.48 18.47
CA THR A 29 9.61 -10.15 18.69
C THR A 29 8.13 -10.17 18.31
N ALA A 30 7.77 -10.72 17.16
CA ALA A 30 6.37 -10.81 16.73
C ALA A 30 5.52 -11.71 17.63
N LEU A 31 6.08 -12.79 18.19
CA LEU A 31 5.39 -13.68 19.14
C LEU A 31 5.20 -13.00 20.51
N TYR A 32 6.18 -12.25 20.98
CA TYR A 32 6.11 -11.48 22.22
C TYR A 32 5.39 -10.15 22.04
N TYR A 33 5.22 -9.70 20.79
CA TYR A 33 4.38 -8.56 20.46
C TYR A 33 2.95 -8.89 20.87
N ARG A 34 2.61 -8.50 22.08
CA ARG A 34 1.23 -8.55 22.57
C ARG A 34 0.47 -7.49 21.80
N GLY A 35 -0.06 -7.89 20.66
CA GLY A 35 -0.82 -7.15 19.68
C GLY A 35 -1.14 -5.76 20.17
N GLY A 36 -0.21 -4.84 19.94
CA GLY A 36 -0.32 -3.53 20.57
C GLY A 36 -1.67 -2.99 20.20
N GLN A 37 -2.49 -2.74 21.18
CA GLN A 37 -3.47 -1.70 21.07
C GLN A 37 -2.77 -0.60 20.30
N PRO A 38 -3.32 -0.07 19.21
CA PRO A 38 -2.68 1.03 18.53
C PRO A 38 -2.19 1.96 19.62
N ARG A 39 -0.87 2.29 19.65
CA ARG A 39 -0.26 3.14 20.70
C ARG A 39 -1.04 4.43 20.90
N PHE A 40 -1.99 4.64 20.05
CA PHE A 40 -2.91 5.75 20.01
C PHE A 40 -4.31 5.21 19.62
N ILE A 41 -5.30 5.35 20.51
CA ILE A 41 -6.71 5.22 20.15
C ILE A 41 -7.11 6.59 19.62
N PRO A 42 -7.33 6.72 18.31
CA PRO A 42 -7.68 8.01 17.76
C PRO A 42 -9.02 8.44 18.32
N ASN A 43 -9.05 9.55 19.05
CA ASN A 43 -10.29 10.28 19.22
C ASN A 43 -10.71 10.75 17.81
N GLY A 44 -11.86 10.31 17.34
CA GLY A 44 -12.32 10.52 15.94
C GLY A 44 -12.50 11.98 15.49
N SER A 45 -11.83 12.92 16.14
CA SER A 45 -11.89 14.36 15.85
C SER A 45 -10.90 14.80 14.76
N TYR A 46 -9.80 14.05 14.52
CA TYR A 46 -8.81 14.44 13.51
C TYR A 46 -9.23 13.92 12.13
N GLN A 47 -9.72 14.82 11.31
CA GLN A 47 -10.17 14.53 9.96
C GLN A 47 -9.54 15.53 8.98
N PRO A 48 -8.27 15.34 8.59
CA PRO A 48 -7.59 16.17 7.60
C PRO A 48 -8.23 16.04 6.21
N THR A 49 -7.86 16.90 5.29
CA THR A 49 -8.20 16.71 3.88
C THR A 49 -7.33 15.59 3.30
N VAL A 50 -7.92 14.77 2.43
CA VAL A 50 -7.29 13.56 1.89
C VAL A 50 -7.39 13.52 0.37
N SER A 51 -6.27 13.21 -0.29
CA SER A 51 -6.23 12.86 -1.71
C SER A 51 -5.90 11.37 -1.85
N ILE A 52 -6.76 10.62 -2.55
CA ILE A 52 -6.49 9.23 -2.94
C ILE A 52 -5.94 9.23 -4.36
N LEU A 53 -4.74 8.71 -4.56
CA LEU A 53 -4.12 8.51 -5.86
C LEU A 53 -4.28 7.06 -6.29
N ILE A 54 -4.80 6.84 -7.49
CA ILE A 54 -5.00 5.51 -8.07
C ILE A 54 -4.30 5.47 -9.44
N PRO A 55 -3.04 5.01 -9.50
CA PRO A 55 -2.38 4.77 -10.78
C PRO A 55 -3.01 3.56 -11.46
N ALA A 56 -3.29 3.67 -12.75
CA ALA A 56 -3.88 2.59 -13.54
C ALA A 56 -3.22 2.51 -14.92
N HIS A 57 -2.89 1.29 -15.38
CA HIS A 57 -2.38 1.00 -16.71
C HIS A 57 -2.93 -0.33 -17.21
N ASN A 58 -3.87 -0.29 -18.16
CA ASN A 58 -4.57 -1.47 -18.70
C ASN A 58 -5.27 -2.30 -17.60
N GLU A 59 -6.05 -1.62 -16.76
CA GLU A 59 -6.75 -2.19 -15.59
C GLU A 59 -8.27 -2.21 -15.76
N GLU A 60 -8.78 -2.32 -17.00
CA GLU A 60 -10.22 -2.27 -17.32
C GLU A 60 -11.09 -3.23 -16.48
N LYS A 61 -10.51 -4.41 -16.10
CA LYS A 61 -11.23 -5.46 -15.35
C LYS A 61 -11.47 -5.11 -13.89
N VAL A 62 -10.67 -4.22 -13.31
CA VAL A 62 -10.67 -3.97 -11.86
C VAL A 62 -10.90 -2.51 -11.48
N ILE A 63 -10.60 -1.55 -12.36
CA ILE A 63 -10.69 -0.11 -12.06
C ILE A 63 -12.09 0.31 -11.63
N GLY A 64 -13.15 -0.21 -12.25
CA GLY A 64 -14.53 0.08 -11.87
C GLY A 64 -14.86 -0.35 -10.43
N ARG A 65 -14.30 -1.47 -9.99
CA ARG A 65 -14.52 -2.00 -8.64
C ARG A 65 -13.92 -1.11 -7.56
N ILE A 66 -12.67 -0.66 -7.73
CA ILE A 66 -12.05 0.23 -6.75
C ILE A 66 -12.72 1.61 -6.75
N LEU A 67 -13.09 2.16 -7.90
CA LEU A 67 -13.79 3.45 -7.97
C LEU A 67 -15.14 3.40 -7.27
N GLN A 68 -15.93 2.35 -7.50
CA GLN A 68 -17.17 2.14 -6.76
C GLN A 68 -16.90 2.09 -5.25
N ARG A 69 -15.84 1.37 -4.84
CA ARG A 69 -15.50 1.23 -3.42
C ARG A 69 -15.03 2.54 -2.79
N THR A 70 -14.27 3.37 -3.51
CA THR A 70 -13.84 4.69 -3.01
C THR A 70 -15.00 5.68 -2.85
N ILE A 71 -16.05 5.56 -3.67
CA ILE A 71 -17.28 6.34 -3.50
C ILE A 71 -18.01 5.96 -2.20
N GLU A 72 -17.94 4.69 -1.80
CA GLU A 72 -18.59 4.14 -0.61
C GLU A 72 -17.82 4.38 0.70
N LEU A 73 -16.63 5.00 0.66
CA LEU A 73 -15.87 5.32 1.86
C LEU A 73 -16.67 6.25 2.79
N THR A 74 -16.56 5.99 4.10
CA THR A 74 -17.34 6.71 5.13
C THR A 74 -16.78 8.10 5.44
N TYR A 75 -15.58 8.41 4.95
CA TYR A 75 -14.90 9.69 5.16
C TYR A 75 -15.70 10.89 4.66
N PRO A 76 -15.66 12.07 5.34
CA PRO A 76 -16.43 13.24 4.95
C PRO A 76 -16.21 13.66 3.50
N ARG A 77 -17.27 13.72 2.71
CA ARG A 77 -17.22 13.93 1.26
C ARG A 77 -16.47 15.21 0.84
N LYS A 78 -16.59 16.28 1.62
CA LYS A 78 -15.91 17.57 1.37
C LYS A 78 -14.41 17.55 1.67
N LYS A 79 -13.92 16.51 2.35
CA LYS A 79 -12.53 16.36 2.75
C LYS A 79 -11.80 15.25 1.98
N LEU A 80 -12.43 14.67 0.97
CA LEU A 80 -11.92 13.55 0.21
C LEU A 80 -11.99 13.83 -1.28
N GLU A 81 -10.86 13.78 -1.97
CA GLU A 81 -10.77 13.72 -3.42
C GLU A 81 -10.10 12.43 -3.89
N ILE A 82 -10.41 12.01 -5.09
CA ILE A 82 -9.90 10.78 -5.71
C ILE A 82 -9.32 11.17 -7.06
N ILE A 83 -8.07 10.84 -7.29
CA ILE A 83 -7.34 11.17 -8.51
C ILE A 83 -6.92 9.85 -9.14
N VAL A 84 -7.53 9.53 -10.27
CA VAL A 84 -7.15 8.40 -11.10
C VAL A 84 -6.09 8.90 -12.08
N ILE A 85 -4.96 8.25 -12.14
CA ILE A 85 -3.91 8.57 -13.09
C ILE A 85 -3.83 7.44 -14.12
N ASP A 86 -4.42 7.67 -15.28
CA ASP A 86 -4.37 6.75 -16.41
C ASP A 86 -3.03 6.86 -17.12
N ASP A 87 -2.18 5.85 -16.94
CA ASP A 87 -0.82 5.78 -17.48
C ASP A 87 -0.81 5.34 -18.95
N ALA A 88 -1.49 6.10 -19.80
CA ALA A 88 -1.61 5.85 -21.24
C ALA A 88 -2.17 4.43 -21.54
N SER A 89 -3.23 4.03 -20.89
CA SER A 89 -3.90 2.74 -21.16
C SER A 89 -4.38 2.64 -22.59
N MET A 90 -4.34 1.42 -23.13
CA MET A 90 -4.81 1.10 -24.50
C MET A 90 -6.15 0.35 -24.49
N ASP A 91 -6.63 -0.04 -23.31
CA ASP A 91 -7.91 -0.69 -23.07
C ASP A 91 -8.98 0.32 -22.60
N GLN A 92 -10.10 -0.14 -22.04
CA GLN A 92 -11.19 0.71 -21.61
C GLN A 92 -10.96 1.38 -20.22
N THR A 93 -9.76 1.26 -19.62
CA THR A 93 -9.45 1.81 -18.30
C THR A 93 -9.81 3.29 -18.17
N GLY A 94 -9.33 4.12 -19.11
CA GLY A 94 -9.59 5.56 -19.11
C GLY A 94 -11.08 5.90 -19.27
N GLU A 95 -11.78 5.22 -20.19
CA GLU A 95 -13.21 5.44 -20.44
C GLU A 95 -14.07 5.10 -19.21
N ILE A 96 -13.73 3.97 -18.53
CA ILE A 96 -14.39 3.56 -17.29
C ILE A 96 -14.16 4.64 -16.22
N ALA A 97 -12.91 5.08 -16.00
CA ALA A 97 -12.59 6.10 -15.01
C ALA A 97 -13.35 7.40 -15.27
N GLU A 98 -13.41 7.87 -16.52
CA GLU A 98 -14.18 9.06 -16.93
C GLU A 98 -15.68 8.90 -16.69
N SER A 99 -16.23 7.69 -16.88
CA SER A 99 -17.63 7.42 -16.58
C SER A 99 -17.99 7.62 -15.10
N PHE A 100 -17.04 7.29 -14.20
CA PHE A 100 -17.19 7.53 -12.77
C PHE A 100 -16.98 9.00 -12.40
N ALA A 101 -16.03 9.69 -13.03
CA ALA A 101 -15.80 11.13 -12.82
C ALA A 101 -17.05 11.98 -13.18
N ARG A 102 -17.73 11.63 -14.26
CA ARG A 102 -19.01 12.29 -14.64
C ARG A 102 -20.13 12.11 -13.62
N LYS A 103 -20.10 11.04 -12.82
CA LYS A 103 -21.12 10.73 -11.79
C LYS A 103 -20.74 11.20 -10.39
N CYS A 104 -19.48 11.48 -10.15
CA CYS A 104 -18.96 11.83 -8.83
C CYS A 104 -17.90 12.93 -8.91
N GLU A 105 -18.25 14.15 -8.51
CA GLU A 105 -17.39 15.34 -8.56
C GLU A 105 -16.06 15.19 -7.78
N ARG A 106 -16.00 14.24 -6.86
CA ARG A 106 -14.76 13.94 -6.09
C ARG A 106 -13.72 13.17 -6.89
N ILE A 107 -14.10 12.59 -8.03
CA ILE A 107 -13.20 11.81 -8.89
C ILE A 107 -12.70 12.71 -10.01
N LYS A 108 -11.40 12.76 -10.15
CA LYS A 108 -10.67 13.39 -11.23
C LYS A 108 -9.89 12.32 -12.00
N VAL A 109 -9.85 12.45 -13.31
CA VAL A 109 -8.99 11.60 -14.16
C VAL A 109 -7.89 12.46 -14.77
N VAL A 110 -6.67 11.97 -14.68
CA VAL A 110 -5.48 12.57 -15.29
C VAL A 110 -4.94 11.57 -16.29
N HIS A 111 -5.01 11.89 -17.58
CA HIS A 111 -4.47 11.04 -18.64
C HIS A 111 -3.03 11.44 -18.95
N ARG A 112 -2.12 10.46 -18.95
CA ARG A 112 -0.77 10.67 -19.46
C ARG A 112 -0.71 10.42 -20.97
N MET A 113 0.21 11.13 -21.62
CA MET A 113 0.31 11.05 -23.10
C MET A 113 0.77 9.67 -23.56
N LYS A 114 0.30 9.26 -24.73
CA LYS A 114 0.80 8.04 -25.40
C LYS A 114 2.31 8.15 -25.59
N GLY A 115 3.05 7.09 -25.20
CA GLY A 115 4.52 7.07 -25.20
C GLY A 115 5.17 7.47 -23.86
N GLU A 116 4.42 7.97 -22.90
CA GLU A 116 4.90 8.20 -21.52
C GLU A 116 4.54 7.06 -20.57
N GLY A 117 3.63 6.16 -20.97
CA GLY A 117 3.18 5.03 -20.18
C GLY A 117 4.27 3.99 -19.91
N GLY A 118 4.10 3.20 -18.83
CA GLY A 118 4.98 2.09 -18.50
C GLY A 118 6.36 2.46 -17.93
N LYS A 119 6.61 3.72 -17.63
CA LYS A 119 7.89 4.19 -17.05
C LYS A 119 8.03 3.98 -15.55
N GLY A 120 7.08 3.30 -14.93
CA GLY A 120 7.09 2.94 -13.53
C GLY A 120 6.11 3.74 -12.66
N LYS A 121 5.57 3.07 -11.66
CA LYS A 121 4.53 3.57 -10.74
C LYS A 121 4.89 4.90 -10.06
N SER A 122 6.16 5.10 -9.70
CA SER A 122 6.60 6.32 -9.05
C SER A 122 6.42 7.59 -9.91
N ILE A 123 6.63 7.48 -11.22
CA ILE A 123 6.44 8.60 -12.16
C ILE A 123 4.95 8.94 -12.25
N VAL A 124 4.10 7.92 -12.32
CA VAL A 124 2.64 8.06 -12.36
C VAL A 124 2.12 8.74 -11.08
N LEU A 125 2.58 8.27 -9.92
CA LEU A 125 2.21 8.85 -8.64
C LEU A 125 2.69 10.31 -8.50
N ASN A 126 3.90 10.64 -8.97
CA ASN A 126 4.41 12.01 -8.99
C ASN A 126 3.55 12.92 -9.87
N GLU A 127 3.01 12.41 -10.99
CA GLU A 127 2.06 13.17 -11.78
C GLU A 127 0.76 13.42 -11.00
N GLY A 128 0.21 12.39 -10.36
CA GLY A 128 -0.96 12.52 -9.49
C GLY A 128 -0.77 13.51 -8.35
N LEU A 129 0.42 13.54 -7.73
CA LEU A 129 0.74 14.47 -6.65
C LEU A 129 0.63 15.94 -7.06
N LYS A 130 0.89 16.30 -8.32
CA LYS A 130 0.74 17.68 -8.81
C LYS A 130 -0.73 18.16 -8.77
N HIS A 131 -1.66 17.23 -8.77
CA HIS A 131 -3.09 17.50 -8.74
C HIS A 131 -3.73 17.32 -7.36
N ALA A 132 -2.99 16.72 -6.41
CA ALA A 132 -3.44 16.49 -5.05
C ALA A 132 -3.49 17.79 -4.23
N ARG A 133 -4.59 17.95 -3.47
CA ARG A 133 -4.84 19.10 -2.59
C ARG A 133 -5.00 18.70 -1.13
N GLY A 134 -5.08 17.39 -0.88
CA GLY A 134 -5.21 16.85 0.47
C GLY A 134 -3.95 17.02 1.29
N GLU A 135 -4.13 17.25 2.56
CA GLU A 135 -3.05 17.29 3.56
C GLU A 135 -2.37 15.92 3.69
N ILE A 136 -3.14 14.84 3.54
CA ILE A 136 -2.64 13.47 3.53
C ILE A 136 -2.94 12.82 2.20
N VAL A 137 -1.95 12.13 1.65
CA VAL A 137 -2.06 11.40 0.39
C VAL A 137 -2.11 9.91 0.65
N PHE A 138 -3.13 9.25 0.09
CA PHE A 138 -3.24 7.80 0.04
C PHE A 138 -2.90 7.29 -1.36
N CYS A 139 -2.16 6.18 -1.43
CA CYS A 139 -1.89 5.49 -2.68
C CYS A 139 -2.60 4.14 -2.65
N PHE A 140 -3.55 3.92 -3.57
CA PHE A 140 -4.23 2.63 -3.75
C PHE A 140 -3.92 2.07 -5.13
N ASP A 141 -3.62 0.78 -5.20
CA ASP A 141 -3.52 0.09 -6.50
C ASP A 141 -4.90 -0.13 -7.09
N ALA A 142 -4.99 -0.18 -8.42
CA ALA A 142 -6.26 -0.31 -9.14
C ALA A 142 -7.02 -1.60 -8.82
N ASP A 143 -6.32 -2.64 -8.33
CA ASP A 143 -6.88 -3.93 -7.94
C ASP A 143 -7.29 -4.02 -6.47
N TYR A 144 -7.07 -2.96 -5.66
CA TYR A 144 -7.42 -2.96 -4.23
C TYR A 144 -8.92 -2.95 -3.97
N TYR A 145 -9.27 -3.46 -2.79
CA TYR A 145 -10.62 -3.41 -2.24
C TYR A 145 -10.59 -2.89 -0.80
N PRO A 146 -10.46 -1.57 -0.59
CA PRO A 146 -10.30 -0.99 0.72
C PRO A 146 -11.55 -1.17 1.60
N GLN A 147 -11.37 -1.28 2.90
CA GLN A 147 -12.47 -1.22 3.86
C GLN A 147 -13.09 0.18 3.84
N ARG A 148 -14.41 0.29 4.13
CA ARG A 148 -15.11 1.59 4.06
C ARG A 148 -14.54 2.65 5.00
N ASP A 149 -14.05 2.24 6.15
CA ASP A 149 -13.52 3.09 7.22
C ASP A 149 -11.98 3.18 7.22
N ILE A 150 -11.32 2.76 6.14
CA ILE A 150 -9.85 2.69 6.09
C ILE A 150 -9.20 4.07 6.24
N ILE A 151 -9.82 5.11 5.67
CA ILE A 151 -9.28 6.47 5.72
C ILE A 151 -9.28 6.98 7.15
N GLU A 152 -10.40 6.84 7.87
CA GLU A 152 -10.50 7.23 9.28
C GLU A 152 -9.48 6.51 10.15
N LYS A 153 -9.33 5.20 9.92
CA LYS A 153 -8.40 4.36 10.69
C LYS A 153 -6.94 4.77 10.50
N LEU A 154 -6.55 5.11 9.26
CA LEU A 154 -5.15 5.44 8.97
C LEU A 154 -4.83 6.92 9.24
N THR A 155 -5.74 7.85 8.94
CA THR A 155 -5.52 9.29 9.23
C THR A 155 -5.36 9.56 10.71
N ALA A 156 -5.99 8.77 11.53
CA ALA A 156 -5.94 8.90 12.97
C ALA A 156 -4.52 8.84 13.57
N TYR A 157 -3.60 8.11 12.95
CA TYR A 157 -2.21 8.05 13.39
C TYR A 157 -1.43 9.35 13.17
N PHE A 158 -1.85 10.19 12.23
CA PHE A 158 -1.20 11.47 11.92
C PHE A 158 -1.52 12.59 12.91
N VAL A 159 -2.31 12.32 13.95
CA VAL A 159 -2.43 13.22 15.09
C VAL A 159 -1.08 13.39 15.79
N ASP A 160 -0.23 12.37 15.80
CA ASP A 160 1.16 12.51 16.24
C ASP A 160 1.98 13.15 15.10
N PRO A 161 2.50 14.39 15.29
CA PRO A 161 3.27 15.08 14.25
C PRO A 161 4.60 14.39 13.90
N LYS A 162 5.02 13.38 14.66
CA LYS A 162 6.20 12.57 14.35
C LYS A 162 5.92 11.47 13.35
N VAL A 163 4.64 11.18 13.07
CA VAL A 163 4.24 10.15 12.10
C VAL A 163 4.28 10.76 10.69
N GLY A 164 5.28 10.37 9.91
CA GLY A 164 5.44 10.83 8.53
C GLY A 164 4.74 9.93 7.49
N ALA A 165 4.51 8.65 7.82
CA ALA A 165 3.83 7.71 6.94
C ALA A 165 3.17 6.57 7.73
N VAL A 166 2.05 6.05 7.21
CA VAL A 166 1.32 4.92 7.77
C VAL A 166 1.03 3.93 6.67
N GLN A 167 1.33 2.65 6.90
CA GLN A 167 1.00 1.59 5.95
C GLN A 167 -0.14 0.72 6.47
N GLY A 168 -1.18 0.57 5.65
CA GLY A 168 -2.25 -0.38 5.88
C GLY A 168 -1.78 -1.82 5.62
N ARG A 169 -2.38 -2.78 6.30
CA ARG A 169 -2.14 -4.19 6.04
C ARG A 169 -3.00 -4.67 4.87
N VAL A 170 -2.35 -5.18 3.83
CA VAL A 170 -3.03 -5.79 2.68
C VAL A 170 -3.25 -7.27 2.92
N THR A 171 -4.47 -7.76 2.65
CA THR A 171 -4.85 -9.17 2.72
C THR A 171 -5.32 -9.66 1.35
N VAL A 172 -5.10 -10.93 1.07
CA VAL A 172 -5.52 -11.56 -0.19
C VAL A 172 -7.01 -11.87 -0.12
N LEU A 173 -7.80 -11.36 -1.08
CA LEU A 173 -9.26 -11.56 -1.10
C LEU A 173 -9.69 -12.96 -1.52
N ASN A 174 -8.89 -13.63 -2.35
CA ASN A 174 -9.19 -14.93 -2.94
C ASN A 174 -8.36 -16.08 -2.35
N GLU A 175 -7.92 -15.94 -1.10
CA GLU A 175 -7.09 -16.92 -0.40
C GLU A 175 -7.56 -18.37 -0.50
N PRO A 176 -8.84 -18.70 -0.29
CA PRO A 176 -9.27 -20.11 -0.23
C PRO A 176 -9.34 -20.79 -1.61
N ASN A 177 -9.18 -20.05 -2.72
CA ASN A 177 -9.54 -20.57 -4.03
C ASN A 177 -8.52 -21.57 -4.61
N THR A 178 -7.23 -21.35 -4.43
CA THR A 178 -6.17 -22.20 -4.99
C THR A 178 -4.99 -22.38 -4.03
N MET A 179 -4.14 -23.40 -4.27
CA MET A 179 -2.91 -23.58 -3.52
C MET A 179 -1.97 -22.38 -3.68
N VAL A 180 -1.91 -21.80 -4.86
CA VAL A 180 -1.07 -20.63 -5.14
C VAL A 180 -1.52 -19.42 -4.31
N THR A 181 -2.83 -19.16 -4.25
CA THR A 181 -3.36 -18.06 -3.43
C THR A 181 -3.11 -18.26 -1.95
N ARG A 182 -3.12 -19.49 -1.45
CA ARG A 182 -2.75 -19.82 -0.06
C ARG A 182 -1.28 -19.56 0.22
N LEU A 183 -0.37 -19.92 -0.69
CA LEU A 183 1.06 -19.64 -0.56
C LEU A 183 1.34 -18.14 -0.56
N VAL A 184 0.72 -17.38 -1.45
CA VAL A 184 0.82 -15.91 -1.48
C VAL A 184 0.30 -15.30 -0.18
N THR A 185 -0.79 -15.83 0.37
CA THR A 185 -1.32 -15.38 1.67
C THR A 185 -0.33 -15.64 2.81
N LEU A 186 0.30 -16.82 2.85
CA LEU A 186 1.33 -17.14 3.84
C LEU A 186 2.54 -16.21 3.74
N GLU A 187 3.00 -15.91 2.53
CA GLU A 187 4.08 -14.96 2.29
C GLU A 187 3.70 -13.56 2.81
N ARG A 188 2.48 -13.08 2.51
CA ARG A 188 1.97 -11.79 3.00
C ARG A 188 1.83 -11.75 4.52
N ILE A 189 1.34 -12.84 5.13
CA ILE A 189 1.28 -12.96 6.60
C ILE A 189 2.69 -12.86 7.20
N GLY A 190 3.68 -13.57 6.64
CA GLY A 190 5.07 -13.49 7.08
C GLY A 190 5.61 -12.05 7.01
N GLY A 191 5.41 -11.37 5.88
CA GLY A 191 5.85 -9.99 5.71
C GLY A 191 5.18 -9.02 6.70
N TYR A 192 3.85 -9.05 6.82
CA TYR A 192 3.13 -8.08 7.65
C TYR A 192 3.11 -8.43 9.14
N ARG A 193 2.98 -9.71 9.50
CA ARG A 193 2.85 -10.11 10.91
C ARG A 193 4.17 -10.42 11.60
N ILE A 194 5.23 -10.69 10.85
CA ILE A 194 6.55 -10.97 11.42
C ILE A 194 7.47 -9.79 11.16
N ASP A 195 7.76 -9.50 9.88
CA ASP A 195 8.79 -8.51 9.55
C ASP A 195 8.35 -7.08 9.90
N GLN A 196 7.17 -6.65 9.49
CA GLN A 196 6.69 -5.28 9.76
C GLN A 196 6.40 -5.04 11.25
N LEU A 197 5.75 -5.99 11.93
CA LEU A 197 5.49 -5.85 13.38
C LEU A 197 6.79 -5.81 14.19
N ALA A 198 7.77 -6.67 13.84
CA ALA A 198 9.05 -6.65 14.52
C ALA A 198 9.80 -5.33 14.28
N ARG A 199 9.74 -4.78 13.07
CA ARG A 199 10.35 -3.46 12.75
C ARG A 199 9.70 -2.35 13.56
N ASP A 200 8.38 -2.33 13.65
CA ASP A 200 7.64 -1.33 14.43
C ASP A 200 8.00 -1.42 15.94
N ASP A 201 7.99 -2.61 16.52
CA ASP A 201 8.30 -2.81 17.93
C ASP A 201 9.76 -2.48 18.26
N LEU A 202 10.70 -2.87 17.40
CA LEU A 202 12.11 -2.57 17.53
C LEU A 202 12.48 -1.14 17.09
N ARG A 203 11.50 -0.31 16.69
CA ARG A 203 11.69 1.06 16.18
C ARG A 203 12.66 1.14 15.00
N LEU A 204 12.66 0.14 14.16
CA LEU A 204 13.41 0.12 12.91
C LEU A 204 12.62 0.83 11.80
N ILE A 205 13.33 1.24 10.75
CA ILE A 205 12.67 1.84 9.58
C ILE A 205 11.73 0.80 8.95
N PRO A 206 10.43 1.08 8.84
CA PRO A 206 9.49 0.17 8.21
C PRO A 206 9.82 0.04 6.72
N GLN A 207 9.56 -1.13 6.16
CA GLN A 207 9.67 -1.36 4.73
C GLN A 207 8.31 -1.04 4.11
N PHE A 208 8.20 0.13 3.50
CA PHE A 208 7.02 0.45 2.69
C PHE A 208 7.15 -0.31 1.37
N GLY A 209 6.34 -1.36 1.20
CA GLY A 209 6.18 -2.01 -0.09
C GLY A 209 5.54 -1.03 -1.06
N GLY A 210 6.04 -0.94 -2.28
CA GLY A 210 5.47 -0.08 -3.33
C GLY A 210 4.13 -0.59 -3.87
N THR A 211 3.39 -1.32 -3.04
CA THR A 211 2.07 -1.87 -3.31
C THR A 211 1.06 -1.29 -2.35
#